data_4e680c2a634246acbbddbae02ab134ec
#
_entry.id   4e680c2a634246acbbddbae02ab134ec
#
_cell.length_a   1.000
_cell.length_b   1.000
_cell.length_c   1.000
_cell.angle_alpha   90.00
_cell.angle_beta   90.00
_cell.angle_gamma   90.00
#
_symmetry.space_group_name_H-M   'P 1'
#
loop_
_entity.id
_entity.type
_entity.pdbx_description
1 polymer ?
#
loop_
_entity_poly.entity_id
_entity_poly.type
_entity_poly.pdbx_seq_one_letter_code
_entity_poly.pdbx_strand_id
1 'polypeptide(L)'
;GSPFGAEVRGLVSPIGISVLVGAFIFGVGMQLGGGCASGTLFTAGGGNARMLITLVFFIVGSVIGTAHFAWWQSLPAFQPVSLVNVAGVGGGIGISLVLFAAIAVLTVIMEKRRHGHLEQAPMVDKPGAERWLSGPWPLVAGAVALALLNFATLALAGRPWGITSAFALWGAKSFELVGGDVSQWGY
;
A
#
# COMPACT_ATOMS: atom_id res chain seq x y z
N GLY A 1 -15.25 -17.20 -10.16
CA GLY A 1 -15.50 -15.97 -10.88
C GLY A 1 -16.07 -14.92 -9.93
N SER A 2 -15.84 -13.66 -10.17
CA SER A 2 -16.49 -12.60 -9.40
C SER A 2 -18.00 -12.60 -9.69
N PRO A 3 -18.85 -12.20 -8.74
CA PRO A 3 -20.29 -12.09 -8.95
C PRO A 3 -20.66 -11.07 -10.07
N PHE A 4 -19.73 -10.26 -10.53
CA PHE A 4 -19.91 -9.22 -11.54
C PHE A 4 -19.14 -9.50 -12.85
N GLY A 5 -18.67 -10.74 -13.09
CA GLY A 5 -18.06 -11.17 -14.36
C GLY A 5 -16.58 -10.79 -14.56
N ALA A 6 -15.97 -10.01 -13.67
CA ALA A 6 -14.54 -9.75 -13.74
C ALA A 6 -13.73 -10.94 -13.18
N GLU A 7 -12.70 -11.39 -13.89
CA GLU A 7 -11.78 -12.38 -13.35
C GLU A 7 -10.97 -11.76 -12.20
N VAL A 8 -11.16 -12.28 -11.01
CA VAL A 8 -10.36 -11.85 -9.84
C VAL A 8 -8.97 -12.47 -9.95
N ARG A 9 -7.97 -11.64 -10.17
CA ARG A 9 -6.57 -12.05 -10.24
C ARG A 9 -5.85 -11.64 -8.95
N GLY A 10 -5.32 -12.63 -8.25
CA GLY A 10 -4.40 -12.39 -7.14
C GLY A 10 -3.04 -11.90 -7.65
N LEU A 11 -2.49 -10.88 -7.01
CA LEU A 11 -1.13 -10.44 -7.27
C LEU A 11 -0.17 -11.31 -6.47
N VAL A 12 0.49 -12.25 -7.15
CA VAL A 12 1.54 -13.08 -6.55
C VAL A 12 2.86 -12.69 -7.21
N SER A 13 3.71 -11.99 -6.46
CA SER A 13 5.01 -11.54 -6.95
C SER A 13 6.15 -12.40 -6.40
N PRO A 14 7.23 -12.62 -7.18
CA PRO A 14 8.39 -13.34 -6.69
C PRO A 14 9.08 -12.55 -5.57
N ILE A 15 9.56 -13.27 -4.56
CA ILE A 15 10.35 -12.67 -3.48
C ILE A 15 11.82 -12.81 -3.85
N GLY A 16 12.52 -11.70 -4.01
CA GLY A 16 13.91 -11.69 -4.45
C GLY A 16 14.69 -10.47 -4.00
N ILE A 17 15.88 -10.31 -4.55
CA ILE A 17 16.79 -9.19 -4.26
C ILE A 17 16.10 -7.85 -4.54
N SER A 18 15.33 -7.76 -5.62
CA SER A 18 14.57 -6.56 -5.98
C SER A 18 13.59 -6.14 -4.88
N VAL A 19 12.90 -7.10 -4.26
CA VAL A 19 11.95 -6.83 -3.17
C VAL A 19 12.68 -6.35 -1.92
N LEU A 20 13.80 -6.99 -1.55
CA LEU A 20 14.59 -6.60 -0.38
C LEU A 20 15.16 -5.18 -0.52
N VAL A 21 15.80 -4.91 -1.63
CA VAL A 21 16.39 -3.58 -1.91
C VAL A 21 15.29 -2.53 -2.05
N GLY A 22 14.22 -2.84 -2.77
CA GLY A 22 13.08 -1.95 -2.94
C GLY A 22 12.39 -1.61 -1.62
N ALA A 23 12.18 -2.61 -0.75
CA ALA A 23 11.58 -2.40 0.58
C ALA A 23 12.49 -1.54 1.48
N PHE A 24 13.81 -1.74 1.43
CA PHE A 24 14.76 -0.93 2.17
C PHE A 24 14.74 0.53 1.70
N ILE A 25 14.86 0.78 0.39
CA ILE A 25 14.81 2.13 -0.20
C ILE A 25 13.47 2.80 0.12
N PHE A 26 12.36 2.04 0.01
CA PHE A 26 11.03 2.52 0.36
C PHE A 26 10.93 2.92 1.83
N GLY A 27 11.47 2.12 2.75
CA GLY A 27 11.49 2.43 4.17
C GLY A 27 12.26 3.72 4.49
N VAL A 28 13.45 3.89 3.90
CA VAL A 28 14.23 5.14 4.01
C VAL A 28 13.45 6.31 3.41
N GLY A 29 12.87 6.13 2.23
CA GLY A 29 12.06 7.15 1.55
C GLY A 29 10.85 7.60 2.38
N MET A 30 10.16 6.66 3.04
CA MET A 30 9.03 7.00 3.93
C MET A 30 9.46 7.87 5.12
N GLN A 31 10.62 7.59 5.70
CA GLN A 31 11.15 8.39 6.82
C GLN A 31 11.54 9.81 6.38
N LEU A 32 12.17 9.94 5.23
CA LEU A 32 12.59 11.23 4.68
C LEU A 32 11.41 12.05 4.16
N GLY A 33 10.46 11.39 3.50
CA GLY A 33 9.29 12.03 2.89
C GLY A 33 8.14 12.33 3.86
N GLY A 34 8.18 11.76 5.08
CA GLY A 34 7.14 11.96 6.09
C GLY A 34 5.88 11.13 5.87
N GLY A 35 5.90 10.13 4.98
CA GLY A 35 4.78 9.23 4.76
C GLY A 35 4.91 8.32 3.54
N CYS A 36 4.06 7.30 3.46
CA CYS A 36 3.91 6.48 2.26
C CYS A 36 3.08 7.22 1.19
N ALA A 37 2.95 6.65 0.00
CA ALA A 37 2.21 7.27 -1.11
C ALA A 37 0.78 7.71 -0.74
N SER A 38 0.02 6.85 -0.06
CA SER A 38 -1.34 7.17 0.40
C SER A 38 -1.35 8.22 1.51
N GLY A 39 -0.41 8.13 2.46
CA GLY A 39 -0.25 9.14 3.52
C GLY A 39 0.14 10.51 2.99
N THR A 40 1.05 10.56 2.02
CA THR A 40 1.46 11.79 1.34
C THR A 40 0.26 12.42 0.61
N LEU A 41 -0.51 11.61 -0.13
CA LEU A 41 -1.70 12.10 -0.83
C LEU A 41 -2.77 12.63 0.13
N PHE A 42 -3.04 11.91 1.22
CA PHE A 42 -3.98 12.34 2.26
C PHE A 42 -3.57 13.68 2.88
N THR A 43 -2.30 13.81 3.26
CA THR A 43 -1.77 15.00 3.91
C THR A 43 -1.68 16.19 2.94
N ALA A 44 -1.35 15.94 1.66
CA ALA A 44 -1.39 16.95 0.60
C ALA A 44 -2.82 17.45 0.36
N GLY A 45 -3.81 16.54 0.33
CA GLY A 45 -5.23 16.88 0.22
C GLY A 45 -5.74 17.72 1.41
N GLY A 46 -5.13 17.57 2.58
CA GLY A 46 -5.36 18.43 3.76
C GLY A 46 -4.71 19.82 3.70
N GLY A 47 -4.07 20.18 2.57
CA GLY A 47 -3.49 21.52 2.37
C GLY A 47 -2.02 21.66 2.75
N ASN A 48 -1.29 20.56 2.99
CA ASN A 48 0.13 20.61 3.32
C ASN A 48 0.99 20.74 2.06
N ALA A 49 1.51 21.95 1.81
CA ALA A 49 2.33 22.25 0.62
C ALA A 49 3.61 21.43 0.53
N ARG A 50 4.23 21.04 1.65
CA ARG A 50 5.44 20.17 1.63
C ARG A 50 5.12 18.81 1.02
N MET A 51 3.95 18.27 1.31
CA MET A 51 3.52 16.97 0.77
C MET A 51 3.23 17.02 -0.72
N LEU A 52 2.87 18.17 -1.29
CA LEU A 52 2.76 18.33 -2.74
C LEU A 52 4.13 18.17 -3.41
N ILE A 53 5.19 18.74 -2.82
CA ILE A 53 6.56 18.57 -3.34
C ILE A 53 6.97 17.11 -3.25
N THR A 54 6.74 16.46 -2.11
CA THR A 54 7.00 15.02 -1.93
C THR A 54 6.24 14.18 -2.96
N LEU A 55 4.99 14.54 -3.27
CA LEU A 55 4.17 13.86 -4.28
C LEU A 55 4.76 13.97 -5.69
N VAL A 56 5.25 15.14 -6.07
CA VAL A 56 5.94 15.34 -7.36
C VAL A 56 7.17 14.45 -7.46
N PHE A 57 8.03 14.44 -6.45
CA PHE A 57 9.21 13.56 -6.42
C PHE A 57 8.83 12.07 -6.37
N PHE A 58 7.72 11.73 -5.74
CA PHE A 58 7.19 10.36 -5.77
C PHE A 58 6.80 9.95 -7.20
N ILE A 59 6.15 10.81 -7.97
CA ILE A 59 5.81 10.56 -9.38
C ILE A 59 7.08 10.39 -10.20
N VAL A 60 8.05 11.28 -10.06
CA VAL A 60 9.35 11.20 -10.76
C VAL A 60 10.07 9.90 -10.42
N GLY A 61 10.14 9.54 -9.14
CA GLY A 61 10.73 8.27 -8.70
C GLY A 61 10.01 7.05 -9.27
N SER A 62 8.68 7.11 -9.36
CA SER A 62 7.87 6.04 -9.97
C SER A 62 8.17 5.87 -11.47
N VAL A 63 8.36 6.96 -12.20
CA VAL A 63 8.76 6.93 -13.62
C VAL A 63 10.14 6.28 -13.78
N ILE A 64 11.13 6.69 -12.97
CA ILE A 64 12.48 6.12 -13.01
C ILE A 64 12.44 4.62 -12.66
N GLY A 65 11.69 4.26 -11.63
CA GLY A 65 11.51 2.85 -11.22
C GLY A 65 10.88 1.99 -12.31
N THR A 66 9.88 2.53 -13.01
CA THR A 66 9.20 1.83 -14.10
C THR A 66 10.10 1.70 -15.34
N ALA A 67 10.85 2.72 -15.68
CA ALA A 67 11.81 2.67 -16.79
C ALA A 67 12.89 1.59 -16.60
N HIS A 68 13.28 1.31 -15.35
CA HIS A 68 14.26 0.29 -15.02
C HIS A 68 13.63 -1.04 -14.57
N PHE A 69 12.32 -1.20 -14.70
CA PHE A 69 11.58 -2.35 -14.15
C PHE A 69 12.06 -3.70 -14.71
N ALA A 70 12.38 -3.77 -16.00
CA ALA A 70 12.90 -4.97 -16.64
C ALA A 70 14.23 -5.44 -16.01
N TRP A 71 15.12 -4.50 -15.68
CA TRP A 71 16.37 -4.82 -14.99
C TRP A 71 16.12 -5.36 -13.58
N TRP A 72 15.18 -4.77 -12.82
CA TRP A 72 14.82 -5.24 -11.49
C TRP A 72 14.20 -6.64 -11.52
N GLN A 73 13.46 -6.98 -12.57
CA GLN A 73 12.89 -8.30 -12.76
C GLN A 73 13.92 -9.36 -13.15
N SER A 74 15.05 -8.97 -13.73
CA SER A 74 16.12 -9.91 -14.10
C SER A 74 16.97 -10.38 -12.91
N LEU A 75 16.82 -9.75 -11.74
CA LEU A 75 17.56 -10.13 -10.54
C LEU A 75 17.07 -11.46 -9.98
N PRO A 76 17.97 -12.23 -9.30
CA PRO A 76 17.61 -13.49 -8.68
C PRO A 76 16.41 -13.37 -7.75
N ALA A 77 15.41 -14.21 -7.98
CA ALA A 77 14.19 -14.26 -7.19
C ALA A 77 13.73 -15.70 -7.01
N PHE A 78 13.07 -15.97 -5.89
CA PHE A 78 12.40 -17.24 -5.67
C PHE A 78 11.12 -17.33 -6.50
N GLN A 79 10.68 -18.54 -6.79
CA GLN A 79 9.40 -18.77 -7.45
C GLN A 79 8.27 -18.11 -6.65
N PRO A 80 7.32 -17.43 -7.32
CA PRO A 80 6.19 -16.84 -6.65
C PRO A 80 5.33 -17.92 -5.97
N VAL A 81 5.14 -17.80 -4.66
CA VAL A 81 4.37 -18.76 -3.86
C VAL A 81 3.06 -18.15 -3.43
N SER A 82 1.97 -18.77 -3.83
CA SER A 82 0.63 -18.41 -3.34
C SER A 82 0.27 -19.29 -2.14
N LEU A 83 0.02 -18.70 -0.99
CA LEU A 83 -0.43 -19.41 0.21
C LEU A 83 -1.73 -20.19 -0.06
N VAL A 84 -2.59 -19.64 -0.89
CA VAL A 84 -3.86 -20.29 -1.28
C VAL A 84 -3.61 -21.54 -2.11
N ASN A 85 -2.61 -21.53 -3.00
CA ASN A 85 -2.26 -22.70 -3.81
C ASN A 85 -1.58 -23.81 -2.98
N VAL A 86 -0.82 -23.42 -1.95
CA VAL A 86 -0.07 -24.38 -1.10
C VAL A 86 -0.94 -24.96 0.01
N ALA A 87 -1.73 -24.14 0.69
CA ALA A 87 -2.47 -24.51 1.90
C ALA A 87 -3.99 -24.49 1.72
N GLY A 88 -4.49 -24.22 0.52
CA GLY A 88 -5.91 -23.97 0.26
C GLY A 88 -6.39 -22.63 0.84
N VAL A 89 -7.63 -22.26 0.56
CA VAL A 89 -8.20 -20.98 1.01
C VAL A 89 -8.22 -20.89 2.55
N GLY A 90 -8.69 -21.92 3.23
CA GLY A 90 -8.75 -21.95 4.69
C GLY A 90 -7.38 -21.91 5.36
N GLY A 91 -6.42 -22.66 4.83
CA GLY A 91 -5.04 -22.65 5.32
C GLY A 91 -4.35 -21.32 5.08
N GLY A 92 -4.53 -20.71 3.92
CA GLY A 92 -3.98 -19.39 3.60
C GLY A 92 -4.50 -18.30 4.54
N ILE A 93 -5.80 -18.29 4.83
CA ILE A 93 -6.42 -17.38 5.80
C ILE A 93 -5.87 -17.65 7.21
N GLY A 94 -5.82 -18.91 7.63
CA GLY A 94 -5.32 -19.29 8.95
C GLY A 94 -3.88 -18.85 9.18
N ILE A 95 -2.98 -19.11 8.24
CA ILE A 95 -1.57 -18.67 8.30
C ILE A 95 -1.50 -17.13 8.38
N SER A 96 -2.26 -16.43 7.56
CA SER A 96 -2.28 -14.96 7.57
C SER A 96 -2.73 -14.38 8.91
N LEU A 97 -3.81 -14.93 9.49
CA LEU A 97 -4.32 -14.51 10.80
C LEU A 97 -3.31 -14.77 11.92
N VAL A 98 -2.66 -15.93 11.93
CA VAL A 98 -1.62 -16.25 12.91
C VAL A 98 -0.45 -15.28 12.79
N LEU A 99 -0.03 -14.96 11.57
CA LEU A 99 1.07 -14.03 11.32
C LEU A 99 0.72 -12.62 11.79
N PHE A 100 -0.49 -12.13 11.49
CA PHE A 100 -0.96 -10.83 11.97
C PHE A 100 -1.09 -10.78 13.49
N ALA A 101 -1.60 -11.85 14.12
CA ALA A 101 -1.67 -11.95 15.58
C ALA A 101 -0.27 -11.94 16.20
N ALA A 102 0.69 -12.66 15.63
CA ALA A 102 2.07 -12.66 16.09
C ALA A 102 2.71 -11.27 16.00
N ILE A 103 2.52 -10.56 14.88
CA ILE A 103 3.00 -9.18 14.71
C ILE A 103 2.37 -8.26 15.74
N ALA A 104 1.05 -8.34 15.94
CA ALA A 104 0.32 -7.52 16.90
C ALA A 104 0.83 -7.76 18.34
N VAL A 105 0.99 -9.02 18.74
CA VAL A 105 1.53 -9.37 20.06
C VAL A 105 2.96 -8.85 20.22
N LEU A 106 3.81 -9.04 19.21
CA LEU A 106 5.19 -8.56 19.23
C LEU A 106 5.24 -7.03 19.37
N THR A 107 4.41 -6.32 18.62
CA THR A 107 4.31 -4.84 18.70
C THR A 107 3.90 -4.40 20.11
N VAL A 108 2.86 -5.01 20.68
CA VAL A 108 2.40 -4.72 22.05
C VAL A 108 3.48 -4.99 23.09
N ILE A 109 4.22 -6.10 22.94
CA ILE A 109 5.32 -6.43 23.88
C ILE A 109 6.45 -5.40 23.75
N MET A 110 6.83 -5.03 22.53
CA MET A 110 7.89 -4.06 22.27
C MET A 110 7.52 -2.68 22.82
N GLU A 111 6.28 -2.24 22.58
CA GLU A 111 5.77 -0.95 23.07
C GLU A 111 5.75 -0.90 24.61
N LYS A 112 5.21 -1.94 25.25
CA LYS A 112 5.24 -2.04 26.73
C LYS A 112 6.65 -2.07 27.30
N ARG A 113 7.60 -2.74 26.63
CA ARG A 113 9.01 -2.77 27.07
C ARG A 113 9.69 -1.41 26.93
N ARG A 114 9.33 -0.64 25.89
CA ARG A 114 9.99 0.62 25.55
C ARG A 114 9.39 1.81 26.29
N HIS A 115 8.08 1.83 26.48
CA HIS A 115 7.33 2.98 27.03
C HIS A 115 6.66 2.69 28.39
N GLY A 116 6.68 1.43 28.84
CA GLY A 116 6.05 1.02 30.10
C GLY A 116 4.52 0.88 30.05
N HIS A 117 3.87 1.48 29.07
CA HIS A 117 2.42 1.44 28.83
C HIS A 117 2.12 1.45 27.34
N LEU A 118 0.89 1.12 26.98
CA LEU A 118 0.41 1.28 25.60
C LEU A 118 0.00 2.73 25.41
N GLU A 119 0.54 3.38 24.38
CA GLU A 119 0.08 4.71 23.98
C GLU A 119 -1.36 4.63 23.49
N GLN A 120 -2.24 5.37 24.14
CA GLN A 120 -3.61 5.51 23.68
C GLN A 120 -3.67 6.60 22.60
N ALA A 121 -4.25 6.28 21.45
CA ALA A 121 -4.52 7.30 20.45
C ALA A 121 -5.37 8.41 21.09
N PRO A 122 -5.02 9.70 20.88
CA PRO A 122 -5.78 10.81 21.44
C PRO A 122 -7.24 10.72 21.02
N MET A 123 -8.11 10.45 21.99
CA MET A 123 -9.54 10.43 21.76
C MET A 123 -10.03 11.88 21.64
N VAL A 124 -10.35 12.31 20.42
CA VAL A 124 -11.02 13.59 20.23
C VAL A 124 -12.49 13.40 20.59
N ASP A 125 -12.87 14.00 21.68
CA ASP A 125 -14.21 13.92 22.25
C ASP A 125 -15.15 14.87 21.47
N LYS A 126 -15.59 14.41 20.30
CA LYS A 126 -16.66 15.07 19.54
C LYS A 126 -17.94 14.27 19.66
N PRO A 127 -19.06 14.86 20.04
CA PRO A 127 -20.31 14.13 20.24
C PRO A 127 -20.99 13.68 18.93
N GLY A 128 -21.47 12.46 18.91
CA GLY A 128 -22.47 11.95 17.96
C GLY A 128 -22.19 12.05 16.48
N ALA A 129 -23.14 12.57 15.73
CA ALA A 129 -23.13 12.63 14.26
C ALA A 129 -22.03 13.53 13.69
N GLU A 130 -21.61 14.56 14.41
CA GLU A 130 -20.55 15.47 14.00
C GLU A 130 -19.19 14.76 13.85
N ARG A 131 -18.93 13.75 14.67
CA ARG A 131 -17.74 12.92 14.59
C ARG A 131 -17.67 12.10 13.30
N TRP A 132 -18.82 11.64 12.79
CA TRP A 132 -18.88 10.88 11.55
C TRP A 132 -18.67 11.72 10.30
N LEU A 133 -19.09 13.00 10.34
CA LEU A 133 -19.00 13.92 9.21
C LEU A 133 -17.67 14.67 9.16
N SER A 134 -17.11 15.06 10.33
CA SER A 134 -15.91 15.92 10.40
C SER A 134 -14.66 15.19 10.93
N GLY A 135 -14.78 13.91 11.35
CA GLY A 135 -13.66 13.13 11.91
C GLY A 135 -13.14 13.66 13.27
N PRO A 136 -12.09 13.06 13.82
CA PRO A 136 -11.50 11.80 13.43
C PRO A 136 -12.38 10.59 13.73
N TRP A 137 -12.44 9.67 12.79
CA TRP A 137 -13.18 8.42 12.97
C TRP A 137 -12.49 7.52 14.00
N PRO A 138 -13.25 6.68 14.74
CA PRO A 138 -12.65 5.63 15.54
C PRO A 138 -11.77 4.73 14.66
N LEU A 139 -10.59 4.36 15.16
CA LEU A 139 -9.62 3.56 14.39
C LEU A 139 -10.23 2.29 13.80
N VAL A 140 -11.03 1.59 14.60
CA VAL A 140 -11.73 0.37 14.16
C VAL A 140 -12.74 0.64 13.06
N ALA A 141 -13.52 1.73 13.15
CA ALA A 141 -14.48 2.10 12.12
C ALA A 141 -13.78 2.46 10.80
N GLY A 142 -12.68 3.20 10.86
CA GLY A 142 -11.84 3.50 9.69
C GLY A 142 -11.24 2.23 9.06
N ALA A 143 -10.74 1.31 9.86
CA ALA A 143 -10.19 0.04 9.40
C ALA A 143 -11.26 -0.83 8.71
N VAL A 144 -12.46 -0.94 9.29
CA VAL A 144 -13.58 -1.69 8.70
C VAL A 144 -14.03 -1.04 7.39
N ALA A 145 -14.16 0.29 7.35
CA ALA A 145 -14.54 1.01 6.13
C ALA A 145 -13.52 0.79 5.00
N LEU A 146 -12.22 0.86 5.31
CA LEU A 146 -11.15 0.58 4.34
C LEU A 146 -11.18 -0.87 3.85
N ALA A 147 -11.43 -1.83 4.73
CA ALA A 147 -11.56 -3.24 4.35
C ALA A 147 -12.74 -3.47 3.40
N LEU A 148 -13.90 -2.87 3.69
CA LEU A 148 -15.08 -2.94 2.84
C LEU A 148 -14.86 -2.27 1.47
N LEU A 149 -14.20 -1.11 1.43
CA LEU A 149 -13.86 -0.42 0.19
C LEU A 149 -12.87 -1.22 -0.65
N ASN A 150 -11.85 -1.83 -0.03
CA ASN A 150 -10.93 -2.72 -0.73
C ASN A 150 -11.65 -3.96 -1.29
N PHE A 151 -12.53 -4.56 -0.51
CA PHE A 151 -13.35 -5.68 -0.98
C PHE A 151 -14.25 -5.27 -2.15
N ALA A 152 -14.92 -4.13 -2.06
CA ALA A 152 -15.75 -3.60 -3.14
C ALA A 152 -14.92 -3.34 -4.41
N THR A 153 -13.73 -2.75 -4.27
CA THR A 153 -12.82 -2.53 -5.42
C THR A 153 -12.40 -3.84 -6.07
N LEU A 154 -12.03 -4.83 -5.25
CA LEU A 154 -11.67 -6.16 -5.76
C LEU A 154 -12.84 -6.83 -6.47
N ALA A 155 -14.06 -6.74 -5.91
CA ALA A 155 -15.25 -7.34 -6.47
C ALA A 155 -15.70 -6.68 -7.79
N LEU A 156 -15.58 -5.36 -7.89
CA LEU A 156 -16.01 -4.59 -9.06
C LEU A 156 -14.94 -4.52 -10.16
N ALA A 157 -13.68 -4.26 -9.78
CA ALA A 157 -12.58 -4.05 -10.71
C ALA A 157 -11.76 -5.33 -11.00
N GLY A 158 -11.98 -6.42 -10.26
CA GLY A 158 -11.22 -7.68 -10.39
C GLY A 158 -9.78 -7.61 -9.94
N ARG A 159 -9.32 -6.48 -9.41
CA ARG A 159 -7.95 -6.27 -8.94
C ARG A 159 -7.94 -5.47 -7.63
N PRO A 160 -6.94 -5.69 -6.78
CA PRO A 160 -6.83 -4.93 -5.54
C PRO A 160 -6.51 -3.46 -5.82
N TRP A 161 -6.83 -2.61 -4.86
CA TRP A 161 -6.53 -1.19 -4.91
C TRP A 161 -5.01 -0.96 -5.01
N GLY A 162 -4.59 -0.15 -5.99
CA GLY A 162 -3.17 0.14 -6.25
C GLY A 162 -2.93 1.62 -6.52
N ILE A 163 -2.71 2.40 -5.45
CA ILE A 163 -2.46 3.85 -5.56
C ILE A 163 -1.16 4.17 -6.29
N THR A 164 -0.12 3.38 -6.06
CA THR A 164 1.21 3.58 -6.67
C THR A 164 1.19 3.40 -8.19
N SER A 165 0.39 2.49 -8.71
CA SER A 165 0.23 2.27 -10.15
C SER A 165 -0.40 3.49 -10.86
N ALA A 166 -1.28 4.22 -10.18
CA ALA A 166 -1.86 5.45 -10.72
C ALA A 166 -0.80 6.54 -10.90
N PHE A 167 0.09 6.71 -9.93
CA PHE A 167 1.19 7.68 -10.02
C PHE A 167 2.20 7.31 -11.11
N ALA A 168 2.54 6.03 -11.23
CA ALA A 168 3.40 5.55 -12.30
C ALA A 168 2.75 5.82 -13.68
N LEU A 169 1.45 5.57 -13.82
CA LEU A 169 0.71 5.87 -15.05
C LEU A 169 0.65 7.37 -15.36
N TRP A 170 0.41 8.22 -14.37
CA TRP A 170 0.43 9.68 -14.57
C TRP A 170 1.81 10.16 -14.98
N GLY A 171 2.85 9.65 -14.35
CA GLY A 171 4.23 9.97 -14.71
C GLY A 171 4.57 9.52 -16.13
N ALA A 172 4.21 8.30 -16.51
CA ALA A 172 4.42 7.79 -17.86
C ALA A 172 3.69 8.63 -18.92
N LYS A 173 2.40 8.95 -18.70
CA LYS A 173 1.64 9.82 -19.60
C LYS A 173 2.23 11.22 -19.70
N SER A 174 2.72 11.79 -18.60
CA SER A 174 3.40 13.09 -18.62
C SER A 174 4.71 13.03 -19.40
N PHE A 175 5.45 11.93 -19.32
CA PHE A 175 6.68 11.71 -20.07
C PHE A 175 6.40 11.53 -21.57
N GLU A 176 5.33 10.84 -21.92
CA GLU A 176 4.86 10.67 -23.29
C GLU A 176 4.46 12.02 -23.93
N LEU A 177 3.80 12.92 -23.17
CA LEU A 177 3.46 14.27 -23.62
C LEU A 177 4.68 15.13 -23.95
N VAL A 178 5.82 14.89 -23.32
CA VAL A 178 7.10 15.57 -23.58
C VAL A 178 7.88 14.91 -24.72
N GLY A 179 7.32 13.86 -25.35
CA GLY A 179 7.94 13.17 -26.48
C GLY A 179 8.79 11.96 -26.08
N GLY A 180 8.68 11.48 -24.86
CA GLY A 180 9.35 10.26 -24.40
C GLY A 180 8.64 8.99 -24.90
N ASP A 181 9.41 7.92 -25.17
CA ASP A 181 8.87 6.63 -25.56
C ASP A 181 8.69 5.74 -24.31
N VAL A 182 7.46 5.35 -24.05
CA VAL A 182 7.06 4.46 -22.94
C VAL A 182 6.66 3.05 -23.40
N SER A 183 6.77 2.75 -24.69
CA SER A 183 6.33 1.47 -25.28
C SER A 183 7.06 0.25 -24.73
N GLN A 184 8.26 0.44 -24.19
CA GLN A 184 9.11 -0.61 -23.60
C GLN A 184 8.89 -0.78 -22.09
N TRP A 185 8.06 0.03 -21.48
CA TRP A 185 7.82 -0.02 -20.03
C TRP A 185 6.78 -1.10 -19.73
N GLY A 186 7.10 -2.02 -18.82
CA GLY A 186 6.24 -3.16 -18.47
C GLY A 186 5.04 -2.75 -17.60
N TYR A 187 4.04 -2.14 -18.20
CA TYR A 187 2.75 -1.87 -17.58
C TYR A 187 1.77 -3.00 -17.81
#